data_ddc7f9b44351f67edf5220cb49354c5f
#
_entry.id   ddc7f9b44351f67edf5220cb49354c5f
#
_cell.length_a   1.000
_cell.length_b   1.000
_cell.length_c   1.000
_cell.angle_alpha   90.00
_cell.angle_beta   90.00
_cell.angle_gamma   90.00
#
_symmetry.space_group_name_H-M   'P 1'
#
loop_
_entity.id
_entity.type
_entity.pdbx_description
1 polymer ?
#
loop_
_entity_poly.entity_id
_entity_poly.type
_entity_poly.pdbx_seq_one_letter_code
_entity_poly.pdbx_strand_id
1 'polypeptide(L)'
;MEGNKMLTYIKEVLENLPTDWLNLTTHRLDIYDEKAAKTQFLEQFEILCKTHNSDPSALQSLPTAYDYIRLGHPLSCVLEWTLANLNQLNPENVISFSSQTAAILAILRTHLLNGKNTQIVYTGALPDAFDTETLKQVYGYHFELKQVENTAAVTKFDGSTIYISQQKELWTVEQSSNIDFYVQTNPALGSVLLVNGHQNKGYISDIQHVRRRETIAMTPVNCLKTLSVLTNTSSPTAHTILEANKTQV
;
A
#
# COMPACT_ATOMS: atom_id res chain seq x y z
N MET A 1 6.69 16.52 9.34
CA MET A 1 6.70 17.47 8.19
C MET A 1 5.26 17.92 7.96
N GLU A 2 4.98 19.20 7.71
CA GLU A 2 3.63 19.63 7.40
C GLU A 2 3.18 18.96 6.08
N GLY A 3 1.99 18.33 6.09
CA GLY A 3 1.52 17.51 4.97
C GLY A 3 1.55 18.22 3.61
N ASN A 4 1.24 19.52 3.58
CA ASN A 4 1.30 20.33 2.35
C ASN A 4 2.71 20.43 1.75
N LYS A 5 3.75 20.59 2.57
CA LYS A 5 5.14 20.67 2.09
C LYS A 5 5.61 19.33 1.51
N MET A 6 5.22 18.24 2.16
CA MET A 6 5.50 16.89 1.67
C MET A 6 4.84 16.65 0.32
N LEU A 7 3.55 16.96 0.18
CA LEU A 7 2.83 16.77 -1.09
C LEU A 7 3.37 17.65 -2.22
N THR A 8 3.84 18.87 -1.91
CA THR A 8 4.53 19.72 -2.88
C THR A 8 5.82 19.06 -3.38
N TYR A 9 6.63 18.51 -2.47
CA TYR A 9 7.83 17.78 -2.83
C TYR A 9 7.51 16.52 -3.68
N ILE A 10 6.51 15.74 -3.29
CA ILE A 10 6.08 14.58 -4.09
C ILE A 10 5.65 15.00 -5.49
N LYS A 11 4.94 16.13 -5.63
CA LYS A 11 4.58 16.66 -6.96
C LYS A 11 5.83 16.89 -7.83
N GLU A 12 6.85 17.56 -7.29
CA GLU A 12 8.12 17.79 -8.00
C GLU A 12 8.84 16.48 -8.35
N VAL A 13 8.82 15.48 -7.44
CA VAL A 13 9.35 14.13 -7.72
C VAL A 13 8.63 13.49 -8.91
N LEU A 14 7.30 13.64 -9.01
CA LEU A 14 6.54 13.08 -10.14
C LEU A 14 6.83 13.81 -11.46
N GLU A 15 7.11 15.11 -11.42
CA GLU A 15 7.51 15.91 -12.59
C GLU A 15 8.93 15.55 -13.07
N ASN A 16 9.80 15.09 -12.17
CA ASN A 16 11.20 14.73 -12.41
C ASN A 16 11.46 13.21 -12.32
N LEU A 17 10.42 12.41 -12.49
CA LEU A 17 10.45 10.96 -12.23
C LEU A 17 11.48 10.25 -13.14
N PRO A 18 12.42 9.46 -12.56
CA PRO A 18 13.26 8.58 -13.34
C PRO A 18 12.43 7.58 -14.15
N THR A 19 12.72 7.42 -15.44
CA THR A 19 11.94 6.56 -16.35
C THR A 19 11.98 5.09 -15.96
N ASP A 20 13.07 4.63 -15.37
CA ASP A 20 13.26 3.27 -14.87
C ASP A 20 12.35 2.94 -13.69
N TRP A 21 11.84 3.93 -12.93
CA TRP A 21 10.85 3.71 -11.88
C TRP A 21 9.49 3.23 -12.40
N LEU A 22 9.23 3.38 -13.69
CA LEU A 22 8.02 2.87 -14.35
C LEU A 22 8.18 1.43 -14.82
N ASN A 23 9.39 0.89 -14.82
CA ASN A 23 9.67 -0.45 -15.27
C ASN A 23 9.05 -1.48 -14.31
N LEU A 24 8.47 -2.52 -14.90
CA LEU A 24 7.90 -3.64 -14.19
C LEU A 24 8.90 -4.81 -14.21
N THR A 25 9.58 -5.04 -13.11
CA THR A 25 10.54 -6.13 -13.00
C THR A 25 9.86 -7.39 -12.48
N THR A 26 9.82 -8.43 -13.29
CA THR A 26 9.21 -9.73 -12.97
C THR A 26 10.21 -10.76 -12.52
N HIS A 27 11.50 -10.51 -12.70
CA HIS A 27 12.60 -11.37 -12.32
C HIS A 27 13.48 -10.65 -11.32
N ARG A 28 13.97 -11.39 -10.35
CA ARG A 28 14.97 -10.91 -9.41
C ARG A 28 16.33 -10.91 -10.11
N LEU A 29 16.92 -9.73 -10.25
CA LEU A 29 18.18 -9.54 -10.96
C LEU A 29 19.39 -9.75 -10.04
N ASP A 30 19.29 -9.33 -8.78
CA ASP A 30 20.37 -9.36 -7.81
C ASP A 30 20.00 -10.02 -6.49
N ILE A 31 21.00 -10.46 -5.74
CA ILE A 31 20.86 -10.90 -4.36
C ILE A 31 21.16 -9.70 -3.46
N TYR A 32 20.12 -9.17 -2.82
CA TYR A 32 20.24 -8.07 -1.88
C TYR A 32 19.49 -8.38 -0.58
N ASP A 33 19.74 -7.58 0.46
CA ASP A 33 19.02 -7.68 1.70
C ASP A 33 17.61 -7.09 1.55
N GLU A 34 16.62 -7.97 1.43
CA GLU A 34 15.22 -7.57 1.25
C GLU A 34 14.69 -6.69 2.39
N LYS A 35 15.22 -6.85 3.61
CA LYS A 35 14.81 -6.03 4.75
C LYS A 35 15.38 -4.62 4.65
N ALA A 36 16.58 -4.49 4.13
CA ALA A 36 17.26 -3.21 3.98
C ALA A 36 16.78 -2.43 2.74
N ALA A 37 16.35 -3.11 1.67
CA ALA A 37 16.02 -2.48 0.39
C ALA A 37 15.05 -1.30 0.52
N LYS A 38 13.90 -1.47 1.18
CA LYS A 38 12.94 -0.38 1.41
C LYS A 38 13.49 0.66 2.38
N THR A 39 14.13 0.23 3.46
CA THR A 39 14.63 1.12 4.52
C THR A 39 15.71 2.04 3.99
N GLN A 40 16.73 1.51 3.32
CA GLN A 40 17.82 2.31 2.77
C GLN A 40 17.34 3.29 1.69
N PHE A 41 16.43 2.85 0.82
CA PHE A 41 15.82 3.73 -0.17
C PHE A 41 15.09 4.89 0.52
N LEU A 42 14.23 4.60 1.50
CA LEU A 42 13.43 5.62 2.16
C LEU A 42 14.27 6.57 3.02
N GLU A 43 15.33 6.09 3.69
CA GLU A 43 16.25 6.95 4.43
C GLU A 43 16.90 8.02 3.51
N GLN A 44 17.36 7.60 2.33
CA GLN A 44 17.94 8.53 1.36
C GLN A 44 16.87 9.42 0.72
N PHE A 45 15.69 8.88 0.39
CA PHE A 45 14.57 9.65 -0.11
C PHE A 45 14.10 10.73 0.87
N GLU A 46 14.08 10.43 2.16
CA GLU A 46 13.76 11.41 3.21
C GLU A 46 14.80 12.55 3.31
N ILE A 47 16.07 12.25 3.06
CA ILE A 47 17.12 13.29 2.99
C ILE A 47 16.83 14.22 1.82
N LEU A 48 16.52 13.69 0.64
CA LEU A 48 16.15 14.49 -0.52
C LEU A 48 14.90 15.32 -0.24
N CYS A 49 13.90 14.75 0.41
CA CYS A 49 12.70 15.47 0.79
C CYS A 49 12.98 16.61 1.79
N LYS A 50 13.83 16.38 2.80
CA LYS A 50 14.22 17.41 3.80
C LYS A 50 15.02 18.55 3.20
N THR A 51 15.84 18.24 2.20
CA THR A 51 16.64 19.23 1.45
C THR A 51 15.91 19.82 0.26
N HIS A 52 14.68 19.36 0.01
CA HIS A 52 13.84 19.77 -1.13
C HIS A 52 14.55 19.58 -2.48
N ASN A 53 15.27 18.47 -2.61
CA ASN A 53 16.00 18.11 -3.82
C ASN A 53 15.21 17.03 -4.60
N SER A 54 14.66 17.45 -5.74
CA SER A 54 13.91 16.58 -6.66
C SER A 54 14.61 16.43 -8.02
N ASP A 55 15.92 16.75 -8.11
CA ASP A 55 16.67 16.62 -9.35
C ASP A 55 16.64 15.15 -9.85
N PRO A 56 16.41 14.92 -11.15
CA PRO A 56 16.38 13.57 -11.73
C PRO A 56 17.63 12.73 -11.41
N SER A 57 18.80 13.36 -11.44
CA SER A 57 20.09 12.69 -11.12
C SER A 57 20.15 12.27 -9.65
N ALA A 58 19.61 13.08 -8.72
CA ALA A 58 19.57 12.74 -7.31
C ALA A 58 18.57 11.59 -7.06
N LEU A 59 17.40 11.62 -7.70
CA LEU A 59 16.42 10.55 -7.61
C LEU A 59 16.96 9.24 -8.20
N GLN A 60 17.67 9.30 -9.33
CA GLN A 60 18.25 8.13 -9.98
C GLN A 60 19.43 7.52 -9.19
N SER A 61 20.09 8.30 -8.35
CA SER A 61 21.19 7.84 -7.49
C SER A 61 20.74 7.17 -6.20
N LEU A 62 19.42 7.13 -5.93
CA LEU A 62 18.89 6.45 -4.74
C LEU A 62 19.22 4.95 -4.77
N PRO A 63 19.43 4.32 -3.59
CA PRO A 63 19.61 2.89 -3.52
C PRO A 63 18.43 2.14 -4.15
N THR A 64 18.66 0.93 -4.66
CA THR A 64 17.58 0.10 -5.18
C THR A 64 16.56 -0.18 -4.09
N ALA A 65 15.30 0.24 -4.32
CA ALA A 65 14.22 -0.04 -3.38
C ALA A 65 13.89 -1.54 -3.40
N TYR A 66 13.45 -2.01 -4.56
CA TYR A 66 13.21 -3.41 -4.88
C TYR A 66 13.34 -3.58 -6.40
N ASP A 67 13.79 -4.74 -6.84
CA ASP A 67 13.89 -5.12 -8.24
C ASP A 67 12.89 -6.20 -8.65
N TYR A 68 11.88 -6.45 -7.82
CA TYR A 68 10.92 -7.53 -8.03
C TYR A 68 9.50 -7.12 -7.61
N ILE A 69 8.57 -7.13 -8.56
CA ILE A 69 7.20 -6.63 -8.39
C ILE A 69 6.45 -7.22 -7.18
N ARG A 70 6.76 -8.43 -6.76
CA ARG A 70 6.13 -9.04 -5.58
C ARG A 70 6.64 -8.45 -4.26
N LEU A 71 7.86 -7.91 -4.26
CA LEU A 71 8.45 -7.23 -3.12
C LEU A 71 8.09 -5.75 -3.09
N GLY A 72 8.02 -5.14 -4.25
CA GLY A 72 7.76 -3.72 -4.43
C GLY A 72 8.63 -3.12 -5.55
N HIS A 73 8.63 -1.82 -5.61
CA HIS A 73 9.42 -0.99 -6.54
C HIS A 73 9.48 0.45 -6.00
N PRO A 74 10.32 1.35 -6.55
CA PRO A 74 10.48 2.71 -6.02
C PRO A 74 9.16 3.46 -5.81
N LEU A 75 8.27 3.45 -6.79
CA LEU A 75 6.96 4.13 -6.67
C LEU A 75 6.05 3.52 -5.60
N SER A 76 6.10 2.20 -5.35
CA SER A 76 5.36 1.61 -4.23
C SER A 76 5.92 2.06 -2.89
N CYS A 77 7.25 2.18 -2.76
CA CYS A 77 7.89 2.70 -1.55
C CYS A 77 7.53 4.16 -1.30
N VAL A 78 7.56 5.01 -2.33
CA VAL A 78 7.17 6.42 -2.24
C VAL A 78 5.69 6.56 -1.89
N LEU A 79 4.80 5.76 -2.51
CA LEU A 79 3.36 5.77 -2.19
C LEU A 79 3.11 5.36 -0.73
N GLU A 80 3.67 4.24 -0.30
CA GLU A 80 3.52 3.73 1.05
C GLU A 80 4.07 4.72 2.08
N TRP A 81 5.21 5.35 1.80
CA TRP A 81 5.78 6.41 2.62
C TRP A 81 4.89 7.67 2.69
N THR A 82 4.36 8.10 1.55
CA THR A 82 3.48 9.28 1.48
C THR A 82 2.20 9.04 2.28
N LEU A 83 1.55 7.89 2.09
CA LEU A 83 0.33 7.54 2.82
C LEU A 83 0.59 7.34 4.32
N ALA A 84 1.75 6.78 4.69
CA ALA A 84 2.15 6.66 6.09
C ALA A 84 2.27 8.05 6.76
N ASN A 85 2.96 8.99 6.12
CA ASN A 85 3.09 10.36 6.64
C ASN A 85 1.74 11.07 6.76
N LEU A 86 0.85 10.93 5.77
CA LEU A 86 -0.50 11.49 5.82
C LEU A 86 -1.34 10.92 6.97
N ASN A 87 -1.12 9.66 7.32
CA ASN A 87 -1.84 8.95 8.38
C ASN A 87 -1.08 8.89 9.71
N GLN A 88 0.07 9.58 9.84
CA GLN A 88 0.91 9.59 11.04
C GLN A 88 1.36 8.17 11.47
N LEU A 89 1.65 7.32 10.50
CA LEU A 89 2.15 5.96 10.66
C LEU A 89 3.62 5.86 10.22
N ASN A 90 4.27 4.74 10.60
CA ASN A 90 5.56 4.41 10.00
C ASN A 90 5.36 3.83 8.59
N PRO A 91 6.30 4.02 7.65
CA PRO A 91 6.19 3.49 6.29
C PRO A 91 6.00 1.96 6.22
N GLU A 92 6.52 1.22 7.19
CA GLU A 92 6.33 -0.23 7.31
C GLU A 92 4.88 -0.64 7.58
N ASN A 93 4.09 0.24 8.23
CA ASN A 93 2.69 -0.01 8.56
C ASN A 93 1.75 0.16 7.34
N VAL A 94 2.27 0.61 6.20
CA VAL A 94 1.47 0.79 4.98
C VAL A 94 1.97 -0.17 3.92
N ILE A 95 1.05 -0.96 3.35
CA ILE A 95 1.35 -1.99 2.37
C ILE A 95 0.36 -1.88 1.20
N SER A 96 0.87 -1.69 0.01
CA SER A 96 0.09 -1.59 -1.21
C SER A 96 -0.02 -2.93 -1.95
N PHE A 97 -1.17 -3.19 -2.58
CA PHE A 97 -1.46 -4.41 -3.31
C PHE A 97 -2.14 -4.10 -4.64
N SER A 98 -1.84 -4.88 -5.66
CA SER A 98 -2.59 -4.83 -6.93
C SER A 98 -4.00 -5.45 -6.80
N SER A 99 -4.21 -6.31 -5.81
CA SER A 99 -5.47 -6.99 -5.54
C SER A 99 -6.30 -6.19 -4.52
N GLN A 100 -7.62 -6.17 -4.68
CA GLN A 100 -8.54 -5.58 -3.71
C GLN A 100 -8.73 -6.45 -2.45
N THR A 101 -8.56 -7.76 -2.56
CA THR A 101 -8.88 -8.73 -1.50
C THR A 101 -7.67 -9.34 -0.81
N ALA A 102 -6.49 -9.33 -1.45
CA ALA A 102 -5.31 -10.01 -0.92
C ALA A 102 -4.88 -9.50 0.46
N ALA A 103 -5.01 -8.21 0.73
CA ALA A 103 -4.75 -7.65 2.06
C ALA A 103 -5.67 -8.25 3.14
N ILE A 104 -6.96 -8.37 2.82
CA ILE A 104 -7.98 -8.93 3.73
C ILE A 104 -7.68 -10.41 3.99
N LEU A 105 -7.41 -11.17 2.92
CA LEU A 105 -7.09 -12.60 3.02
C LEU A 105 -5.82 -12.85 3.83
N ALA A 106 -4.80 -12.02 3.70
CA ALA A 106 -3.57 -12.11 4.48
C ALA A 106 -3.83 -11.95 5.98
N ILE A 107 -4.67 -11.00 6.37
CA ILE A 107 -5.05 -10.80 7.76
C ILE A 107 -5.88 -11.98 8.27
N LEU A 108 -6.91 -12.40 7.52
CA LEU A 108 -7.77 -13.53 7.90
C LEU A 108 -6.98 -14.84 8.08
N ARG A 109 -6.01 -15.08 7.19
CA ARG A 109 -5.12 -16.24 7.31
C ARG A 109 -4.29 -16.20 8.58
N THR A 110 -3.69 -15.07 8.89
CA THR A 110 -2.90 -14.90 10.11
C THR A 110 -3.78 -15.05 11.35
N HIS A 111 -5.00 -14.51 11.34
CA HIS A 111 -5.96 -14.68 12.43
C HIS A 111 -6.38 -16.14 12.62
N LEU A 112 -6.66 -16.86 11.53
CA LEU A 112 -6.99 -18.28 11.61
C LEU A 112 -5.87 -19.09 12.24
N LEU A 113 -4.62 -18.87 11.81
CA LEU A 113 -3.45 -19.56 12.35
C LEU A 113 -3.21 -19.27 13.85
N ASN A 114 -3.57 -18.07 14.29
CA ASN A 114 -3.40 -17.64 15.69
C ASN A 114 -4.66 -17.83 16.56
N GLY A 115 -5.73 -18.42 16.02
CA GLY A 115 -7.01 -18.59 16.71
C GLY A 115 -7.65 -17.27 17.17
N LYS A 116 -7.44 -16.18 16.41
CA LYS A 116 -7.89 -14.85 16.81
C LYS A 116 -9.29 -14.56 16.29
N ASN A 117 -10.19 -14.14 17.17
CA ASN A 117 -11.52 -13.66 16.78
C ASN A 117 -11.40 -12.46 15.84
N THR A 118 -12.21 -12.43 14.79
CA THR A 118 -12.16 -11.38 13.78
C THR A 118 -13.52 -10.79 13.52
N GLN A 119 -13.57 -9.46 13.54
CA GLN A 119 -14.70 -8.69 13.03
C GLN A 119 -14.25 -7.94 11.77
N ILE A 120 -15.04 -8.04 10.72
CA ILE A 120 -14.91 -7.20 9.51
C ILE A 120 -16.04 -6.18 9.55
N VAL A 121 -15.68 -4.91 9.56
CA VAL A 121 -16.64 -3.82 9.39
C VAL A 121 -16.37 -3.12 8.06
N TYR A 122 -17.42 -2.69 7.37
CA TYR A 122 -17.25 -2.06 6.05
C TYR A 122 -18.24 -0.93 5.81
N THR A 123 -17.81 0.02 4.97
CA THR A 123 -18.67 1.10 4.44
C THR A 123 -18.84 0.93 2.94
N GLY A 124 -20.03 1.29 2.43
CA GLY A 124 -20.34 1.13 1.01
C GLY A 124 -20.48 -0.34 0.61
N ALA A 125 -19.74 -0.77 -0.41
CA ALA A 125 -19.71 -2.14 -0.93
C ALA A 125 -18.41 -2.85 -0.57
N LEU A 126 -18.48 -4.16 -0.40
CA LEU A 126 -17.31 -5.02 -0.38
C LEU A 126 -16.77 -5.22 -1.81
N PRO A 127 -15.47 -5.55 -1.98
CA PRO A 127 -14.95 -5.93 -3.29
C PRO A 127 -15.73 -7.11 -3.90
N ASP A 128 -16.00 -7.07 -5.20
CA ASP A 128 -16.79 -8.12 -5.90
C ASP A 128 -16.22 -9.53 -5.69
N ALA A 129 -14.89 -9.64 -5.59
CA ALA A 129 -14.22 -10.92 -5.34
C ALA A 129 -14.22 -11.36 -3.87
N PHE A 130 -14.86 -10.60 -2.96
CA PHE A 130 -14.97 -10.96 -1.54
C PHE A 130 -16.22 -11.81 -1.31
N ASP A 131 -16.13 -13.09 -1.63
CA ASP A 131 -17.22 -14.06 -1.42
C ASP A 131 -17.19 -14.63 0.00
N THR A 132 -18.08 -14.13 0.85
CA THR A 132 -18.19 -14.51 2.26
C THR A 132 -18.45 -16.01 2.45
N GLU A 133 -19.29 -16.62 1.61
CA GLU A 133 -19.62 -18.03 1.71
C GLU A 133 -18.41 -18.90 1.40
N THR A 134 -17.71 -18.63 0.30
CA THR A 134 -16.48 -19.34 -0.06
C THR A 134 -15.41 -19.16 1.02
N LEU A 135 -15.23 -17.96 1.54
CA LEU A 135 -14.24 -17.69 2.58
C LEU A 135 -14.50 -18.47 3.87
N LYS A 136 -15.75 -18.63 4.27
CA LYS A 136 -16.11 -19.38 5.48
C LYS A 136 -16.13 -20.88 5.25
N GLN A 137 -16.74 -21.33 4.17
CA GLN A 137 -16.99 -22.76 3.95
C GLN A 137 -15.80 -23.50 3.35
N VAL A 138 -15.08 -22.86 2.42
CA VAL A 138 -13.96 -23.50 1.70
C VAL A 138 -12.63 -23.24 2.40
N TYR A 139 -12.38 -21.97 2.80
CA TYR A 139 -11.11 -21.61 3.42
C TYR A 139 -11.13 -21.70 4.96
N GLY A 140 -12.29 -21.90 5.57
CA GLY A 140 -12.44 -22.04 7.02
C GLY A 140 -12.16 -20.77 7.81
N TYR A 141 -12.24 -19.59 7.19
CA TYR A 141 -12.07 -18.33 7.91
C TYR A 141 -13.28 -18.02 8.77
N HIS A 142 -13.04 -17.64 10.01
CA HIS A 142 -14.09 -17.27 10.97
C HIS A 142 -14.05 -15.76 11.19
N PHE A 143 -15.15 -15.09 10.87
CA PHE A 143 -15.29 -13.65 11.10
C PHE A 143 -16.77 -13.25 11.18
N GLU A 144 -17.01 -12.19 11.95
CA GLU A 144 -18.28 -11.46 11.92
C GLU A 144 -18.20 -10.38 10.82
N LEU A 145 -19.31 -10.14 10.13
CA LEU A 145 -19.38 -9.14 9.07
C LEU A 145 -20.48 -8.12 9.42
N LYS A 146 -20.13 -6.83 9.45
CA LYS A 146 -21.05 -5.76 9.81
C LYS A 146 -20.85 -4.54 8.91
N GLN A 147 -21.93 -4.03 8.35
CA GLN A 147 -21.92 -2.74 7.67
C GLN A 147 -22.04 -1.60 8.67
N VAL A 148 -21.28 -0.54 8.49
CA VAL A 148 -21.30 0.68 9.32
C VAL A 148 -21.34 1.92 8.43
N GLU A 149 -21.75 3.06 8.98
CA GLU A 149 -21.79 4.32 8.23
C GLU A 149 -20.41 4.96 8.09
N ASN A 150 -19.59 4.86 9.14
CA ASN A 150 -18.24 5.45 9.19
C ASN A 150 -17.40 4.79 10.29
N THR A 151 -16.15 5.21 10.44
CA THR A 151 -15.21 4.69 11.45
C THR A 151 -15.64 4.99 12.88
N ALA A 152 -16.34 6.10 13.13
CA ALA A 152 -16.82 6.48 14.47
C ALA A 152 -17.92 5.53 14.99
N ALA A 153 -18.64 4.85 14.09
CA ALA A 153 -19.64 3.86 14.46
C ALA A 153 -19.07 2.49 14.87
N VAL A 154 -17.74 2.33 14.78
CA VAL A 154 -17.05 1.06 15.10
C VAL A 154 -16.86 0.97 16.62
N THR A 155 -17.51 0.02 17.25
CA THR A 155 -17.39 -0.25 18.67
C THR A 155 -16.23 -1.23 18.97
N LYS A 156 -15.77 -1.21 20.22
CA LYS A 156 -14.75 -2.15 20.67
C LYS A 156 -15.21 -3.60 20.51
N PHE A 157 -14.35 -4.42 19.95
CA PHE A 157 -14.57 -5.86 19.73
C PHE A 157 -13.57 -6.68 20.57
N ASP A 158 -14.01 -7.84 21.07
CA ASP A 158 -13.11 -8.77 21.76
C ASP A 158 -12.39 -9.66 20.74
N GLY A 159 -11.38 -9.10 20.12
CA GLY A 159 -10.62 -9.73 19.03
C GLY A 159 -9.88 -8.70 18.21
N SER A 160 -9.96 -8.83 16.88
CA SER A 160 -9.36 -7.89 15.94
C SER A 160 -10.38 -7.37 14.95
N THR A 161 -10.33 -6.09 14.67
CA THR A 161 -11.25 -5.42 13.75
C THR A 161 -10.54 -4.99 12.46
N ILE A 162 -11.06 -5.46 11.33
CA ILE A 162 -10.67 -5.05 9.98
C ILE A 162 -11.74 -4.10 9.46
N TYR A 163 -11.35 -2.89 9.09
CA TYR A 163 -12.24 -1.92 8.45
C TYR A 163 -11.98 -1.87 6.96
N ILE A 164 -13.01 -2.13 6.15
CA ILE A 164 -12.93 -2.11 4.69
C ILE A 164 -13.71 -0.92 4.17
N SER A 165 -13.10 -0.14 3.30
CA SER A 165 -13.77 0.94 2.58
C SER A 165 -13.40 0.93 1.11
N GLN A 166 -14.41 1.02 0.25
CA GLN A 166 -14.19 1.22 -1.18
C GLN A 166 -14.13 2.71 -1.46
N GLN A 167 -12.99 3.19 -1.92
CA GLN A 167 -12.73 4.61 -2.12
C GLN A 167 -12.39 4.88 -3.59
N LYS A 168 -12.85 6.03 -4.10
CA LYS A 168 -12.35 6.53 -5.40
C LYS A 168 -10.87 6.86 -5.32
N GLU A 169 -10.42 7.26 -4.16
CA GLU A 169 -9.08 7.75 -3.87
C GLU A 169 -8.55 7.08 -2.60
N LEU A 170 -7.29 6.67 -2.63
CA LEU A 170 -6.65 5.95 -1.52
C LEU A 170 -5.91 6.96 -0.62
N TRP A 171 -6.64 7.59 0.31
CA TRP A 171 -6.13 8.72 1.10
C TRP A 171 -5.95 8.42 2.58
N THR A 172 -6.14 9.49 3.37
CA THR A 172 -6.18 9.43 4.82
C THR A 172 -7.42 8.72 5.34
N VAL A 173 -7.25 8.02 6.45
CA VAL A 173 -8.35 7.43 7.22
C VAL A 173 -8.51 8.18 8.54
N GLU A 174 -9.74 8.33 8.99
CA GLU A 174 -10.01 8.73 10.35
C GLU A 174 -9.70 7.55 11.27
N GLN A 175 -8.58 7.68 12.01
CA GLN A 175 -8.09 6.59 12.85
C GLN A 175 -8.94 6.42 14.10
N SER A 176 -9.24 5.18 14.44
CA SER A 176 -9.93 4.77 15.67
C SER A 176 -9.12 3.69 16.38
N SER A 177 -9.04 3.78 17.70
CA SER A 177 -8.42 2.73 18.54
C SER A 177 -9.18 1.40 18.51
N ASN A 178 -10.42 1.40 17.99
CA ASN A 178 -11.24 0.19 17.84
C ASN A 178 -10.99 -0.56 16.53
N ILE A 179 -10.09 -0.07 15.67
CA ILE A 179 -9.78 -0.64 14.35
C ILE A 179 -8.30 -0.97 14.30
N ASP A 180 -7.98 -2.23 14.04
CA ASP A 180 -6.59 -2.73 13.94
C ASP A 180 -6.03 -2.60 12.53
N PHE A 181 -6.88 -2.79 11.52
CA PHE A 181 -6.47 -2.80 10.11
C PHE A 181 -7.46 -2.01 9.28
N TYR A 182 -6.97 -1.06 8.50
CA TYR A 182 -7.75 -0.36 7.50
C TYR A 182 -7.37 -0.87 6.12
N VAL A 183 -8.34 -1.38 5.37
CA VAL A 183 -8.16 -1.80 3.97
C VAL A 183 -8.98 -0.89 3.07
N GLN A 184 -8.29 0.02 2.42
CA GLN A 184 -8.88 0.87 1.39
C GLN A 184 -8.79 0.17 0.05
N THR A 185 -9.92 -0.04 -0.62
CA THR A 185 -9.98 -0.74 -1.90
C THR A 185 -10.42 0.20 -3.01
N ASN A 186 -9.87 -0.01 -4.20
CA ASN A 186 -10.25 0.69 -5.43
C ASN A 186 -10.26 -0.30 -6.59
N PRO A 187 -11.36 -0.45 -7.34
CA PRO A 187 -11.48 -1.42 -8.44
C PRO A 187 -10.43 -1.26 -9.54
N ALA A 188 -9.97 -0.03 -9.78
CA ALA A 188 -9.01 0.27 -10.85
C ALA A 188 -7.55 0.24 -10.39
N LEU A 189 -7.28 0.36 -9.09
CA LEU A 189 -5.93 0.56 -8.56
C LEU A 189 -5.44 -0.62 -7.72
N GLY A 190 -6.35 -1.35 -7.05
CA GLY A 190 -6.02 -2.39 -6.08
C GLY A 190 -6.41 -2.01 -4.65
N SER A 191 -5.53 -2.20 -3.69
CA SER A 191 -5.79 -1.83 -2.30
C SER A 191 -4.56 -1.32 -1.57
N VAL A 192 -4.82 -0.58 -0.49
CA VAL A 192 -3.81 -0.16 0.49
C VAL A 192 -4.27 -0.63 1.87
N LEU A 193 -3.37 -1.31 2.57
CA LEU A 193 -3.54 -1.70 3.96
C LEU A 193 -2.77 -0.74 4.86
N LEU A 194 -3.43 -0.25 5.91
CA LEU A 194 -2.79 0.46 7.01
C LEU A 194 -2.93 -0.40 8.28
N VAL A 195 -1.80 -0.74 8.88
CA VAL A 195 -1.72 -1.50 10.14
C VAL A 195 -1.69 -0.50 11.29
N ASN A 196 -2.77 -0.47 12.07
CA ASN A 196 -2.94 0.45 13.17
C ASN A 196 -2.55 -0.20 14.51
N GLY A 197 -2.00 0.61 15.39
CA GLY A 197 -1.61 0.19 16.72
C GLY A 197 -0.31 -0.60 16.79
N HIS A 198 0.47 -0.33 17.84
CA HIS A 198 1.78 -0.96 18.05
C HIS A 198 1.68 -2.49 18.25
N GLN A 199 0.58 -2.96 18.83
CA GLN A 199 0.30 -4.37 19.06
C GLN A 199 0.18 -5.19 17.75
N ASN A 200 -0.08 -4.54 16.63
CA ASN A 200 -0.27 -5.19 15.35
C ASN A 200 1.00 -5.24 14.47
N LYS A 201 2.12 -4.70 14.94
CA LYS A 201 3.39 -4.70 14.18
C LYS A 201 3.86 -6.09 13.74
N GLY A 202 3.61 -7.12 14.55
CA GLY A 202 3.96 -8.50 14.21
C GLY A 202 3.30 -9.01 12.93
N TYR A 203 2.13 -8.47 12.56
CA TYR A 203 1.41 -8.85 11.33
C TYR A 203 2.08 -8.36 10.05
N ILE A 204 2.88 -7.30 10.12
CA ILE A 204 3.49 -6.67 8.92
C ILE A 204 4.32 -7.68 8.13
N SER A 205 5.17 -8.45 8.81
CA SER A 205 6.02 -9.46 8.18
C SER A 205 5.19 -10.56 7.51
N ASP A 206 4.16 -11.05 8.19
CA ASP A 206 3.30 -12.12 7.66
C ASP A 206 2.50 -11.65 6.45
N ILE A 207 1.98 -10.43 6.50
CA ILE A 207 1.22 -9.81 5.40
C ILE A 207 2.13 -9.56 4.18
N GLN A 208 3.34 -9.08 4.39
CA GLN A 208 4.33 -8.92 3.33
C GLN A 208 4.73 -10.27 2.73
N HIS A 209 4.82 -11.32 3.56
CA HIS A 209 5.08 -12.68 3.09
C HIS A 209 3.96 -13.19 2.17
N VAL A 210 2.69 -12.95 2.52
CA VAL A 210 1.55 -13.28 1.66
C VAL A 210 1.60 -12.50 0.35
N ARG A 211 1.88 -11.18 0.40
CA ARG A 211 2.04 -10.37 -0.80
C ARG A 211 3.07 -10.98 -1.75
N ARG A 212 4.24 -11.34 -1.24
CA ARG A 212 5.30 -11.95 -2.03
C ARG A 212 4.93 -13.31 -2.64
N ARG A 213 4.11 -14.10 -1.97
CA ARG A 213 3.74 -15.46 -2.39
C ARG A 213 2.53 -15.51 -3.30
N GLU A 214 1.51 -14.73 -3.03
CA GLU A 214 0.16 -14.91 -3.56
C GLU A 214 -0.31 -13.77 -4.48
N THR A 215 0.39 -12.62 -4.45
CA THR A 215 0.01 -11.45 -5.25
C THR A 215 1.24 -10.63 -5.60
N ILE A 216 1.01 -9.40 -6.02
CA ILE A 216 2.05 -8.40 -6.31
C ILE A 216 1.76 -7.09 -5.58
N ALA A 217 2.77 -6.25 -5.44
CA ALA A 217 2.58 -4.86 -5.04
C ALA A 217 1.69 -4.12 -6.04
N MET A 218 1.10 -3.01 -5.63
CA MET A 218 0.42 -2.11 -6.58
C MET A 218 1.40 -1.74 -7.70
N THR A 219 0.95 -1.82 -8.95
CA THR A 219 1.85 -1.59 -10.11
C THR A 219 2.41 -0.16 -10.14
N PRO A 220 3.59 0.07 -10.76
CA PRO A 220 4.16 1.41 -10.87
C PRO A 220 3.17 2.43 -11.44
N VAL A 221 2.43 2.06 -12.47
CA VAL A 221 1.41 2.90 -13.11
C VAL A 221 0.29 3.27 -12.14
N ASN A 222 -0.19 2.32 -11.34
CA ASN A 222 -1.26 2.58 -10.37
C ASN A 222 -0.76 3.39 -9.18
N CYS A 223 0.47 3.17 -8.72
CA CYS A 223 1.12 4.02 -7.71
C CYS A 223 1.25 5.46 -8.22
N LEU A 224 1.72 5.64 -9.47
CA LEU A 224 1.84 6.95 -10.10
C LEU A 224 0.48 7.65 -10.20
N LYS A 225 -0.57 6.95 -10.64
CA LYS A 225 -1.94 7.51 -10.69
C LYS A 225 -2.41 7.95 -9.30
N THR A 226 -2.20 7.12 -8.28
CA THR A 226 -2.57 7.45 -6.91
C THR A 226 -1.84 8.69 -6.40
N LEU A 227 -0.52 8.74 -6.57
CA LEU A 227 0.31 9.89 -6.19
C LEU A 227 -0.06 11.15 -6.95
N SER A 228 -0.37 11.04 -8.26
CA SER A 228 -0.80 12.19 -9.08
C SER A 228 -2.11 12.79 -8.58
N VAL A 229 -3.07 11.96 -8.18
CA VAL A 229 -4.32 12.43 -7.57
C VAL A 229 -4.06 13.10 -6.22
N LEU A 230 -3.23 12.50 -5.37
CA LEU A 230 -2.84 13.06 -4.06
C LEU A 230 -2.18 14.44 -4.17
N THR A 231 -1.43 14.67 -5.24
CA THR A 231 -0.69 15.93 -5.46
C THR A 231 -1.40 16.91 -6.40
N ASN A 232 -2.62 16.59 -6.86
CA ASN A 232 -3.32 17.34 -7.90
C ASN A 232 -2.46 17.58 -9.16
N THR A 233 -1.66 16.58 -9.53
CA THR A 233 -0.79 16.62 -10.71
C THR A 233 -1.50 15.91 -11.87
N SER A 234 -1.37 16.43 -13.09
CA SER A 234 -1.83 15.70 -14.26
C SER A 234 -1.07 14.39 -14.39
N SER A 235 -1.79 13.26 -14.44
CA SER A 235 -1.12 11.98 -14.69
C SER A 235 -0.31 12.07 -15.99
N PRO A 236 0.94 11.55 -16.01
CA PRO A 236 1.68 11.42 -17.26
C PRO A 236 0.81 10.72 -18.30
N THR A 237 0.82 11.23 -19.51
CA THR A 237 -0.02 10.71 -20.60
C THR A 237 0.31 9.24 -20.86
N ALA A 238 -0.68 8.47 -21.30
CA ALA A 238 -0.53 7.06 -21.71
C ALA A 238 0.66 6.84 -22.66
N HIS A 239 1.10 7.87 -23.36
CA HIS A 239 2.27 7.87 -24.24
C HIS A 239 3.61 7.63 -23.48
N THR A 240 3.81 8.28 -22.36
CA THR A 240 5.02 8.11 -21.51
C THR A 240 5.12 6.71 -20.93
N ILE A 241 3.97 6.12 -20.59
CA ILE A 241 3.86 4.75 -20.06
C ILE A 241 4.11 3.70 -21.14
N LEU A 242 3.64 3.95 -22.39
CA LEU A 242 3.84 3.06 -23.53
C LEU A 242 5.29 3.06 -24.02
N GLU A 243 5.99 4.18 -23.93
CA GLU A 243 7.40 4.25 -24.32
C GLU A 243 8.31 3.51 -23.32
N ALA A 244 8.06 3.63 -22.01
CA ALA A 244 8.80 2.90 -21.01
C ALA A 244 8.66 1.37 -21.18
N ASN A 245 7.48 0.89 -21.61
CA ASN A 245 7.24 -0.55 -21.86
C ASN A 245 7.83 -1.05 -23.20
N LYS A 246 8.15 -0.16 -24.15
CA LYS A 246 8.76 -0.56 -25.45
C LYS A 246 10.26 -0.83 -25.35
N THR A 247 10.92 -0.35 -24.32
CA THR A 247 12.37 -0.51 -24.13
C THR A 247 12.77 -1.85 -23.49
N GLN A 248 11.80 -2.74 -23.22
CA GLN A 248 12.01 -4.05 -22.58
C GLN A 248 11.84 -5.26 -23.52
N VAL A 249 11.92 -5.07 -24.84
CA VAL A 249 11.93 -6.19 -25.81
C VAL A 249 13.30 -6.35 -26.43
#